data_c9a86fc5c2abda5c22e3ca4d150096bd
#
_entry.id   c9a86fc5c2abda5c22e3ca4d150096bd
#
_cell.length_a   1.000
_cell.length_b   1.000
_cell.length_c   1.000
_cell.angle_alpha   90.00
_cell.angle_beta   90.00
_cell.angle_gamma   90.00
#
_symmetry.space_group_name_H-M   'P 1'
#
loop_
_entity.id
_entity.type
_entity.pdbx_description
1 polymer ?
#
loop_
_entity_poly.entity_id
_entity_poly.type
_entity_poly.pdbx_seq_one_letter_code
_entity_poly.pdbx_strand_id
1 'polypeptide(L)'
;MARYNLKAAARTLTRQKLRGRAANMWRYAEVLPARDPVSLGEGMTPLIAARHLGARLGLDGLFIKDEGLNPTGSFKARGMSAAVSRAKELGARMLAAPTAGNAGGALAAYAAKAGIPCVIVMPRDTPAANVMECEAFGADVRRLDGLISDCGQFVSENKEREGWFDVSTLKEPYRIEGKKTMAYELWEQMGGKLPDVIIYPTGGGVGLIGMCKAFEEMETMGWIGKKRPRMVVVQATGCAPIVEAFERGAKNADFWENAATIASGLRVPKALGDFLILAGVRETGGAALAVSDREMLEAGKELASQEGIFAAPEGAATVVAAAKLAERGWIKRKERLVLFNTGCGYKYAEAWARALGDW
;
A
#
# COMPACT_ATOMS: atom_id res chain seq x y z
N MET A 1 -15.06 2.63 7.86
CA MET A 1 -13.78 3.21 8.31
C MET A 1 -13.93 3.71 9.74
N ALA A 2 -12.87 3.62 10.55
CA ALA A 2 -12.88 4.13 11.92
C ALA A 2 -13.04 5.66 11.94
N ARG A 3 -13.62 6.21 13.02
CA ARG A 3 -13.81 7.64 13.20
C ARG A 3 -13.11 8.10 14.47
N TYR A 4 -12.56 9.31 14.44
CA TYR A 4 -11.79 9.91 15.52
C TYR A 4 -12.38 11.26 15.91
N ASN A 5 -12.17 11.69 17.15
CA ASN A 5 -12.49 13.04 17.58
C ASN A 5 -11.41 14.00 17.06
N LEU A 6 -11.55 14.44 15.81
CA LEU A 6 -10.56 15.28 15.15
C LEU A 6 -10.39 16.65 15.82
N LYS A 7 -11.44 17.19 16.47
CA LYS A 7 -11.33 18.44 17.25
C LYS A 7 -10.42 18.24 18.48
N ALA A 8 -10.51 17.10 19.14
CA ALA A 8 -9.62 16.77 20.25
C ALA A 8 -8.20 16.46 19.74
N ALA A 9 -8.09 15.69 18.66
CA ALA A 9 -6.80 15.36 18.02
C ALA A 9 -6.03 16.63 17.61
N ALA A 10 -6.70 17.62 17.03
CA ALA A 10 -6.06 18.88 16.61
C ALA A 10 -5.38 19.66 17.76
N ARG A 11 -5.81 19.45 19.01
CA ARG A 11 -5.20 20.10 20.18
C ARG A 11 -3.89 19.46 20.63
N THR A 12 -3.73 18.17 20.37
CA THR A 12 -2.59 17.36 20.84
C THR A 12 -1.67 16.91 19.74
N LEU A 13 -2.18 16.67 18.54
CA LEU A 13 -1.42 16.31 17.35
C LEU A 13 -1.00 17.58 16.61
N THR A 14 0.06 18.23 17.08
CA THR A 14 0.59 19.46 16.50
C THR A 14 1.98 19.24 15.93
N ARG A 15 2.38 20.05 14.93
CA ARG A 15 3.71 19.98 14.32
C ARG A 15 4.84 20.11 15.36
N GLN A 16 4.66 20.91 16.40
CA GLN A 16 5.64 21.05 17.48
C GLN A 16 5.79 19.77 18.29
N LYS A 17 4.67 19.12 18.65
CA LYS A 17 4.68 17.86 19.42
C LYS A 17 5.23 16.69 18.61
N LEU A 18 5.01 16.66 17.29
CA LEU A 18 5.56 15.64 16.43
C LEU A 18 7.09 15.57 16.46
N ARG A 19 7.78 16.71 16.64
CA ARG A 19 9.26 16.75 16.67
C ARG A 19 9.87 15.91 17.79
N GLY A 20 9.17 15.71 18.91
CA GLY A 20 9.64 14.91 20.05
C GLY A 20 9.16 13.46 20.04
N ARG A 21 8.38 13.03 19.04
CA ARG A 21 7.84 11.66 18.97
C ARG A 21 8.77 10.73 18.21
N ALA A 22 8.72 9.44 18.57
CA ALA A 22 9.45 8.40 17.85
C ALA A 22 9.17 8.43 16.33
N ALA A 23 10.21 8.12 15.53
CA ALA A 23 10.12 8.14 14.07
C ALA A 23 9.47 6.84 13.54
N ASN A 24 8.20 6.63 13.83
CA ASN A 24 7.38 5.54 13.30
C ASN A 24 5.94 6.02 13.07
N MET A 25 5.05 5.19 12.53
CA MET A 25 3.68 5.61 12.21
C MET A 25 2.84 5.94 13.46
N TRP A 26 3.18 5.37 14.64
CA TRP A 26 2.42 5.58 15.88
C TRP A 26 2.61 6.97 16.48
N ARG A 27 3.49 7.78 15.89
CA ARG A 27 3.60 9.22 16.21
C ARG A 27 2.29 9.99 15.99
N TYR A 28 1.36 9.41 15.20
CA TYR A 28 0.03 9.95 14.91
C TYR A 28 -1.06 9.24 15.74
N ALA A 29 -0.75 8.84 16.97
CA ALA A 29 -1.61 7.99 17.82
C ALA A 29 -3.05 8.51 17.99
N GLU A 30 -3.26 9.84 17.99
CA GLU A 30 -4.58 10.45 18.15
C GLU A 30 -5.57 10.10 17.02
N VAL A 31 -5.05 9.66 15.90
CA VAL A 31 -5.83 9.26 14.72
C VAL A 31 -5.57 7.81 14.33
N LEU A 32 -5.11 6.98 15.27
CA LEU A 32 -4.89 5.55 15.08
C LEU A 32 -5.80 4.71 15.98
N PRO A 33 -6.09 3.45 15.62
CA PRO A 33 -7.19 2.69 16.22
C PRO A 33 -6.84 2.03 17.56
N ALA A 34 -5.58 2.00 17.97
CA ALA A 34 -5.12 1.32 19.19
C ALA A 34 -4.33 2.26 20.10
N ARG A 35 -4.35 1.97 21.42
CA ARG A 35 -3.62 2.71 22.44
C ARG A 35 -2.30 2.05 22.82
N ASP A 36 -2.27 0.72 22.79
CA ASP A 36 -1.07 -0.10 23.05
C ASP A 36 -0.61 -0.75 21.74
N PRO A 37 0.31 -0.10 20.98
CA PRO A 37 0.66 -0.56 19.66
C PRO A 37 1.59 -1.77 19.65
N VAL A 38 1.26 -2.76 18.83
CA VAL A 38 2.18 -3.79 18.39
C VAL A 38 2.99 -3.23 17.22
N SER A 39 4.23 -2.83 17.47
CA SER A 39 5.09 -2.15 16.49
C SER A 39 6.43 -2.85 16.33
N LEU A 40 6.93 -2.86 15.11
CA LEU A 40 8.27 -3.26 14.71
C LEU A 40 9.09 -2.05 14.18
N GLY A 41 8.57 -0.82 14.39
CA GLY A 41 9.21 0.41 13.94
C GLY A 41 8.75 0.89 12.57
N GLU A 42 7.63 0.37 12.04
CA GLU A 42 7.06 0.74 10.73
C GLU A 42 6.69 2.22 10.64
N GLY A 43 6.80 2.76 9.46
CA GLY A 43 6.53 4.16 9.16
C GLY A 43 7.77 5.04 9.15
N MET A 44 7.57 6.32 8.90
CA MET A 44 8.62 7.32 8.65
C MET A 44 9.66 6.86 7.61
N THR A 45 9.20 6.08 6.64
CA THR A 45 10.01 5.59 5.53
C THR A 45 10.61 6.75 4.74
N PRO A 46 11.78 6.57 4.11
CA PRO A 46 12.44 7.63 3.37
C PRO A 46 11.58 8.23 2.26
N LEU A 47 11.65 9.55 2.12
CA LEU A 47 11.20 10.30 0.96
C LEU A 47 12.44 10.77 0.20
N ILE A 48 12.80 10.05 -0.85
CA ILE A 48 14.06 10.18 -1.60
C ILE A 48 13.86 11.07 -2.81
N ALA A 49 14.69 12.11 -2.98
CA ALA A 49 14.68 12.92 -4.19
C ALA A 49 15.33 12.12 -5.34
N ALA A 50 14.55 11.75 -6.35
CA ALA A 50 14.99 10.98 -7.51
C ALA A 50 15.53 11.94 -8.60
N ARG A 51 16.75 12.40 -8.44
CA ARG A 51 17.31 13.47 -9.27
C ARG A 51 17.68 13.03 -10.68
N HIS A 52 18.27 11.84 -10.82
CA HIS A 52 18.68 11.32 -12.13
C HIS A 52 17.45 10.96 -12.97
N LEU A 53 16.53 10.23 -12.36
CA LEU A 53 15.26 9.89 -13.00
C LEU A 53 14.43 11.15 -13.32
N GLY A 54 14.40 12.13 -12.40
CA GLY A 54 13.73 13.42 -12.60
C GLY A 54 14.30 14.19 -13.79
N ALA A 55 15.62 14.30 -13.90
CA ALA A 55 16.29 14.95 -15.04
C ALA A 55 15.94 14.27 -16.37
N ARG A 56 15.94 12.92 -16.42
CA ARG A 56 15.56 12.17 -17.60
C ARG A 56 14.09 12.40 -18.01
N LEU A 57 13.19 12.49 -17.04
CA LEU A 57 11.76 12.70 -17.26
C LEU A 57 11.38 14.19 -17.44
N GLY A 58 12.32 15.11 -17.31
CA GLY A 58 12.05 16.55 -17.34
C GLY A 58 11.23 17.04 -16.15
N LEU A 59 11.38 16.43 -14.97
CA LEU A 59 10.64 16.71 -13.73
C LEU A 59 11.60 17.19 -12.64
N ASP A 60 11.52 18.47 -12.25
CA ASP A 60 12.43 19.05 -11.25
C ASP A 60 12.09 18.61 -9.81
N GLY A 61 10.88 18.14 -9.56
CA GLY A 61 10.35 17.83 -8.22
C GLY A 61 9.93 16.36 -8.03
N LEU A 62 10.72 15.41 -8.55
CA LEU A 62 10.42 13.98 -8.43
C LEU A 62 10.96 13.39 -7.13
N PHE A 63 10.10 12.69 -6.39
CA PHE A 63 10.43 11.99 -5.16
C PHE A 63 9.90 10.56 -5.19
N ILE A 64 10.59 9.66 -4.48
CA ILE A 64 10.16 8.29 -4.23
C ILE A 64 9.92 8.11 -2.74
N LYS A 65 8.70 7.73 -2.37
CA LYS A 65 8.37 7.27 -1.01
C LYS A 65 8.65 5.78 -0.94
N ASP A 66 9.76 5.42 -0.29
CA ASP A 66 10.23 4.04 -0.28
C ASP A 66 9.65 3.23 0.88
N GLU A 67 8.47 2.67 0.66
CA GLU A 67 7.79 1.78 1.60
C GLU A 67 8.39 0.36 1.64
N GLY A 68 9.30 0.03 0.72
CA GLY A 68 10.07 -1.20 0.74
C GLY A 68 10.99 -1.35 1.95
N LEU A 69 11.28 -0.25 2.63
CA LEU A 69 12.11 -0.20 3.83
C LEU A 69 11.32 -0.36 5.15
N ASN A 70 10.02 -0.62 5.09
CA ASN A 70 9.28 -1.04 6.26
C ASN A 70 9.70 -2.44 6.74
N PRO A 71 9.47 -2.80 8.02
CA PRO A 71 9.50 -4.18 8.46
C PRO A 71 8.72 -5.08 7.50
N THR A 72 9.20 -6.30 7.25
CA THR A 72 8.66 -7.22 6.24
C THR A 72 8.69 -6.71 4.78
N GLY A 73 9.56 -5.74 4.49
CA GLY A 73 9.88 -5.28 3.14
C GLY A 73 8.72 -4.67 2.36
N SER A 74 7.67 -4.14 3.01
CA SER A 74 6.54 -3.53 2.30
C SER A 74 5.64 -2.65 3.17
N PHE A 75 4.86 -1.78 2.54
CA PHE A 75 3.83 -0.94 3.20
C PHE A 75 2.74 -1.73 3.96
N LYS A 76 2.68 -3.06 3.76
CA LYS A 76 1.70 -3.91 4.46
C LYS A 76 1.93 -3.91 5.98
N ALA A 77 3.17 -3.71 6.42
CA ALA A 77 3.54 -3.52 7.82
C ALA A 77 2.65 -2.50 8.54
N ARG A 78 2.41 -1.33 7.95
CA ARG A 78 1.56 -0.27 8.53
C ARG A 78 0.15 -0.75 8.84
N GLY A 79 -0.46 -1.43 7.86
CA GLY A 79 -1.82 -1.94 8.02
C GLY A 79 -1.91 -3.06 9.04
N MET A 80 -0.93 -3.97 9.04
CA MET A 80 -0.93 -5.10 9.97
C MET A 80 -0.59 -4.68 11.38
N SER A 81 0.33 -3.73 11.58
CA SER A 81 0.55 -3.11 12.90
C SER A 81 -0.76 -2.57 13.48
N ALA A 82 -1.51 -1.75 12.73
CA ALA A 82 -2.76 -1.18 13.21
C ALA A 82 -3.85 -2.24 13.48
N ALA A 83 -4.00 -3.21 12.57
CA ALA A 83 -5.02 -4.25 12.69
C ALA A 83 -4.72 -5.21 13.84
N VAL A 84 -3.49 -5.69 13.96
CA VAL A 84 -3.07 -6.61 15.05
C VAL A 84 -3.12 -5.91 16.40
N SER A 85 -2.66 -4.65 16.51
CA SER A 85 -2.78 -3.88 17.73
C SER A 85 -4.22 -3.78 18.20
N ARG A 86 -5.13 -3.45 17.28
CA ARG A 86 -6.53 -3.34 17.65
C ARG A 86 -7.19 -4.68 17.90
N ALA A 87 -6.85 -5.72 17.16
CA ALA A 87 -7.34 -7.08 17.42
C ALA A 87 -6.93 -7.55 18.83
N LYS A 88 -5.68 -7.30 19.24
CA LYS A 88 -5.18 -7.58 20.58
C LYS A 88 -6.00 -6.88 21.67
N GLU A 89 -6.27 -5.58 21.51
CA GLU A 89 -7.11 -4.81 22.44
C GLU A 89 -8.55 -5.31 22.51
N LEU A 90 -9.07 -5.89 21.42
CA LEU A 90 -10.40 -6.51 21.35
C LEU A 90 -10.42 -7.93 21.89
N GLY A 91 -9.29 -8.46 22.37
CA GLY A 91 -9.20 -9.79 22.95
C GLY A 91 -9.14 -10.92 21.92
N ALA A 92 -8.75 -10.64 20.67
CA ALA A 92 -8.56 -11.68 19.65
C ALA A 92 -7.51 -12.70 20.11
N ARG A 93 -7.86 -13.99 20.02
CA ARG A 93 -7.00 -15.11 20.43
C ARG A 93 -6.28 -15.76 19.26
N MET A 94 -6.77 -15.57 18.05
CA MET A 94 -6.19 -16.08 16.81
C MET A 94 -6.55 -15.15 15.67
N LEU A 95 -5.57 -14.86 14.80
CA LEU A 95 -5.77 -14.03 13.62
C LEU A 95 -5.81 -14.89 12.36
N ALA A 96 -6.57 -14.48 11.35
CA ALA A 96 -6.55 -15.17 10.07
C ALA A 96 -6.64 -14.19 8.89
N ALA A 97 -6.00 -14.54 7.78
CA ALA A 97 -6.18 -13.84 6.51
C ALA A 97 -5.87 -14.74 5.31
N PRO A 98 -6.61 -14.57 4.19
CA PRO A 98 -6.23 -15.08 2.89
C PRO A 98 -5.22 -14.13 2.24
N THR A 99 -4.13 -14.67 1.68
CA THR A 99 -3.16 -13.84 0.96
C THR A 99 -2.16 -14.68 0.15
N ALA A 100 -1.78 -14.18 -1.02
CA ALA A 100 -0.75 -14.77 -1.86
C ALA A 100 0.53 -13.89 -1.93
N GLY A 101 0.71 -12.95 -1.00
CA GLY A 101 1.83 -12.00 -1.09
C GLY A 101 2.15 -11.29 0.23
N ASN A 102 2.72 -10.11 0.14
CA ASN A 102 3.28 -9.31 1.24
C ASN A 102 2.38 -9.12 2.48
N ALA A 103 1.06 -9.35 2.37
CA ALA A 103 0.17 -9.21 3.51
C ALA A 103 0.29 -10.38 4.49
N GLY A 104 0.63 -11.59 4.00
CA GLY A 104 0.85 -12.77 4.84
C GLY A 104 2.06 -12.59 5.76
N GLY A 105 3.23 -12.33 5.18
CA GLY A 105 4.45 -12.11 5.96
C GLY A 105 4.29 -10.96 6.97
N ALA A 106 3.65 -9.87 6.56
CA ALA A 106 3.36 -8.78 7.50
C ALA A 106 2.42 -9.22 8.64
N LEU A 107 1.33 -9.96 8.35
CA LEU A 107 0.45 -10.47 9.41
C LEU A 107 1.19 -11.41 10.35
N ALA A 108 1.94 -12.36 9.80
CA ALA A 108 2.71 -13.33 10.59
C ALA A 108 3.72 -12.64 11.53
N ALA A 109 4.48 -11.66 11.04
CA ALA A 109 5.43 -10.90 11.84
C ALA A 109 4.79 -10.13 12.99
N TYR A 110 3.67 -9.41 12.73
CA TYR A 110 2.99 -8.64 13.77
C TYR A 110 2.21 -9.54 14.74
N ALA A 111 1.68 -10.68 14.29
CA ALA A 111 1.07 -11.70 15.12
C ALA A 111 2.11 -12.31 16.09
N ALA A 112 3.28 -12.69 15.59
CA ALA A 112 4.40 -13.16 16.41
C ALA A 112 4.82 -12.11 17.45
N LYS A 113 4.96 -10.84 17.04
CA LYS A 113 5.28 -9.72 17.94
C LYS A 113 4.20 -9.50 19.03
N ALA A 114 2.94 -9.75 18.68
CA ALA A 114 1.81 -9.64 19.61
C ALA A 114 1.68 -10.84 20.57
N GLY A 115 2.33 -11.96 20.27
CA GLY A 115 2.13 -13.24 20.94
C GLY A 115 0.75 -13.87 20.64
N ILE A 116 0.19 -13.60 19.45
CA ILE A 116 -1.13 -14.12 19.01
C ILE A 116 -0.89 -15.08 17.85
N PRO A 117 -1.36 -16.35 17.92
CA PRO A 117 -1.28 -17.27 16.81
C PRO A 117 -2.00 -16.71 15.56
N CYS A 118 -1.50 -17.05 14.36
CA CYS A 118 -2.19 -16.67 13.14
C CYS A 118 -2.21 -17.80 12.10
N VAL A 119 -3.28 -17.82 11.32
CA VAL A 119 -3.51 -18.71 10.18
C VAL A 119 -3.44 -17.89 8.91
N ILE A 120 -2.58 -18.32 7.98
CA ILE A 120 -2.49 -17.71 6.65
C ILE A 120 -2.97 -18.72 5.63
N VAL A 121 -4.02 -18.37 4.91
CA VAL A 121 -4.59 -19.23 3.87
C VAL A 121 -4.13 -18.74 2.51
N MET A 122 -3.43 -19.61 1.75
CA MET A 122 -2.77 -19.25 0.49
C MET A 122 -3.17 -20.18 -0.66
N PRO A 123 -3.27 -19.68 -1.90
CA PRO A 123 -3.26 -20.55 -3.08
C PRO A 123 -1.97 -21.39 -3.12
N ARG A 124 -2.06 -22.60 -3.66
CA ARG A 124 -0.90 -23.51 -3.75
C ARG A 124 0.24 -22.97 -4.64
N ASP A 125 -0.09 -22.14 -5.62
CA ASP A 125 0.84 -21.46 -6.53
C ASP A 125 1.47 -20.18 -5.96
N THR A 126 1.25 -19.88 -4.66
CA THR A 126 1.90 -18.75 -4.00
C THR A 126 3.42 -18.87 -4.05
N PRO A 127 4.15 -17.79 -4.42
CA PRO A 127 5.62 -17.79 -4.48
C PRO A 127 6.27 -18.30 -3.18
N ALA A 128 7.28 -19.16 -3.31
CA ALA A 128 7.94 -19.83 -2.18
C ALA A 128 8.45 -18.84 -1.11
N ALA A 129 8.97 -17.69 -1.52
CA ALA A 129 9.46 -16.66 -0.60
C ALA A 129 8.35 -16.13 0.35
N ASN A 130 7.11 -15.99 -0.14
CA ASN A 130 6.00 -15.55 0.69
C ASN A 130 5.53 -16.64 1.67
N VAL A 131 5.61 -17.91 1.26
CA VAL A 131 5.30 -19.07 2.13
C VAL A 131 6.34 -19.14 3.25
N MET A 132 7.63 -19.20 2.88
CA MET A 132 8.75 -19.28 3.82
C MET A 132 8.75 -18.13 4.84
N GLU A 133 8.45 -16.91 4.41
CA GLU A 133 8.35 -15.75 5.31
C GLU A 133 7.28 -15.98 6.39
N CYS A 134 6.09 -16.45 6.00
CA CYS A 134 5.00 -16.72 6.95
C CYS A 134 5.36 -17.85 7.93
N GLU A 135 5.92 -18.94 7.43
CA GLU A 135 6.35 -20.09 8.26
C GLU A 135 7.49 -19.73 9.21
N ALA A 136 8.47 -18.92 8.74
CA ALA A 136 9.58 -18.44 9.57
C ALA A 136 9.11 -17.56 10.74
N PHE A 137 8.02 -16.81 10.57
CA PHE A 137 7.38 -16.06 11.66
C PHE A 137 6.42 -16.89 12.52
N GLY A 138 6.31 -18.21 12.26
CA GLY A 138 5.51 -19.13 13.07
C GLY A 138 4.01 -19.15 12.75
N ALA A 139 3.60 -18.70 11.58
CA ALA A 139 2.21 -18.80 11.16
C ALA A 139 1.83 -20.23 10.73
N ASP A 140 0.58 -20.65 11.01
CA ASP A 140 -0.04 -21.84 10.41
C ASP A 140 -0.41 -21.51 8.95
N VAL A 141 0.39 -22.00 8.00
CA VAL A 141 0.18 -21.76 6.58
C VAL A 141 -0.62 -22.88 5.96
N ARG A 142 -1.85 -22.58 5.52
CA ARG A 142 -2.75 -23.52 4.84
C ARG A 142 -2.79 -23.22 3.35
N ARG A 143 -2.34 -24.19 2.55
CA ARG A 143 -2.29 -24.06 1.09
C ARG A 143 -3.46 -24.77 0.46
N LEU A 144 -4.30 -24.04 -0.29
CA LEU A 144 -5.48 -24.56 -0.98
C LEU A 144 -5.25 -24.66 -2.49
N ASP A 145 -5.87 -25.64 -3.10
CA ASP A 145 -6.02 -25.69 -4.55
C ASP A 145 -7.17 -24.76 -4.94
N GLY A 146 -6.86 -23.69 -5.69
CA GLY A 146 -7.80 -22.64 -6.05
C GLY A 146 -7.19 -21.25 -6.11
N LEU A 147 -8.03 -20.25 -6.22
CA LEU A 147 -7.66 -18.84 -6.30
C LEU A 147 -7.67 -18.17 -4.92
N ILE A 148 -7.20 -16.91 -4.88
CA ILE A 148 -7.24 -16.09 -3.65
C ILE A 148 -8.68 -15.86 -3.15
N SER A 149 -9.68 -15.88 -4.03
CA SER A 149 -11.10 -15.85 -3.70
C SER A 149 -11.52 -17.04 -2.85
N ASP A 150 -11.05 -18.25 -3.23
CA ASP A 150 -11.39 -19.50 -2.53
C ASP A 150 -10.75 -19.53 -1.14
N CYS A 151 -9.51 -19.02 -1.03
CA CYS A 151 -8.90 -18.79 0.27
C CYS A 151 -9.71 -17.80 1.14
N GLY A 152 -10.24 -16.75 0.53
CA GLY A 152 -11.09 -15.77 1.19
C GLY A 152 -12.41 -16.37 1.67
N GLN A 153 -13.02 -17.23 0.86
CA GLN A 153 -14.21 -17.98 1.22
C GLN A 153 -13.93 -18.94 2.38
N PHE A 154 -12.83 -19.71 2.30
CA PHE A 154 -12.41 -20.62 3.37
C PHE A 154 -12.26 -19.90 4.71
N VAL A 155 -11.59 -18.75 4.75
CA VAL A 155 -11.49 -17.95 5.99
C VAL A 155 -12.85 -17.50 6.48
N SER A 156 -13.72 -17.03 5.59
CA SER A 156 -15.05 -16.53 5.95
C SER A 156 -15.96 -17.63 6.53
N GLU A 157 -15.89 -18.85 5.99
CA GLU A 157 -16.69 -19.99 6.42
C GLU A 157 -16.22 -20.61 7.75
N ASN A 158 -14.92 -20.52 8.03
CA ASN A 158 -14.33 -21.17 9.18
C ASN A 158 -14.10 -20.23 10.39
N LYS A 159 -14.08 -18.91 10.19
CA LYS A 159 -13.70 -17.93 11.23
C LYS A 159 -14.52 -18.05 12.52
N GLU A 160 -15.81 -18.28 12.43
CA GLU A 160 -16.71 -18.40 13.59
C GLU A 160 -16.40 -19.69 14.39
N ARG A 161 -16.31 -20.82 13.69
CA ARG A 161 -16.03 -22.14 14.31
C ARG A 161 -14.65 -22.18 14.96
N GLU A 162 -13.66 -21.60 14.32
CA GLU A 162 -12.27 -21.62 14.75
C GLU A 162 -11.91 -20.44 15.67
N GLY A 163 -12.83 -19.51 15.90
CA GLY A 163 -12.60 -18.31 16.69
C GLY A 163 -11.57 -17.32 16.10
N TRP A 164 -11.50 -17.26 14.77
CA TRP A 164 -10.54 -16.38 14.08
C TRP A 164 -11.03 -14.96 14.00
N PHE A 165 -10.15 -14.02 14.32
CA PHE A 165 -10.32 -12.63 13.95
C PHE A 165 -9.83 -12.43 12.51
N ASP A 166 -10.76 -12.19 11.60
CA ASP A 166 -10.50 -12.05 10.17
C ASP A 166 -9.91 -10.68 9.86
N VAL A 167 -8.60 -10.64 9.55
CA VAL A 167 -7.87 -9.44 9.12
C VAL A 167 -7.74 -9.34 7.60
N SER A 168 -8.66 -9.90 6.84
CA SER A 168 -8.72 -9.78 5.39
C SER A 168 -8.89 -8.34 4.94
N THR A 169 -8.50 -8.07 3.69
CA THR A 169 -8.58 -6.73 3.11
C THR A 169 -10.00 -6.18 3.12
N LEU A 170 -10.22 -5.05 3.80
CA LEU A 170 -11.51 -4.35 3.95
C LEU A 170 -12.62 -5.14 4.67
N LYS A 171 -12.31 -6.28 5.30
CA LYS A 171 -13.23 -6.96 6.20
C LYS A 171 -13.22 -6.35 7.61
N GLU A 172 -12.14 -5.67 7.96
CA GLU A 172 -11.99 -4.84 9.14
C GLU A 172 -11.50 -3.43 8.73
N PRO A 173 -11.74 -2.39 9.55
CA PRO A 173 -11.40 -1.01 9.16
C PRO A 173 -9.96 -0.61 9.49
N TYR A 174 -9.21 -1.38 10.28
CA TYR A 174 -7.99 -0.93 10.94
C TYR A 174 -6.78 -0.90 10.01
N ARG A 175 -6.73 -1.77 8.99
CA ARG A 175 -5.65 -1.77 7.99
C ARG A 175 -5.58 -0.47 7.19
N ILE A 176 -6.73 0.18 6.95
CA ILE A 176 -6.78 1.50 6.31
C ILE A 176 -6.13 2.54 7.22
N GLU A 177 -6.42 2.48 8.53
CA GLU A 177 -5.96 3.47 9.51
C GLU A 177 -4.43 3.47 9.64
N GLY A 178 -3.79 2.29 9.62
CA GLY A 178 -2.32 2.22 9.56
C GLY A 178 -1.75 2.84 8.27
N LYS A 179 -2.35 2.52 7.13
CA LYS A 179 -1.87 2.99 5.82
C LYS A 179 -2.10 4.48 5.56
N LYS A 180 -3.13 5.08 6.15
CA LYS A 180 -3.36 6.53 6.01
C LYS A 180 -2.19 7.37 6.51
N THR A 181 -1.36 6.82 7.43
CA THR A 181 -0.19 7.52 7.96
C THR A 181 0.83 7.90 6.88
N MET A 182 0.84 7.22 5.73
CA MET A 182 1.67 7.61 4.59
C MET A 182 1.42 9.07 4.17
N ALA A 183 0.17 9.53 4.18
CA ALA A 183 -0.15 10.91 3.83
C ALA A 183 0.26 11.92 4.92
N TYR A 184 0.12 11.55 6.19
CA TYR A 184 0.61 12.36 7.31
C TYR A 184 2.13 12.52 7.25
N GLU A 185 2.84 11.45 6.94
CA GLU A 185 4.31 11.48 6.79
C GLU A 185 4.76 12.34 5.61
N LEU A 186 4.09 12.23 4.45
CA LEU A 186 4.38 13.10 3.32
C LEU A 186 4.24 14.58 3.69
N TRP A 187 3.16 14.95 4.38
CA TRP A 187 2.97 16.32 4.84
C TRP A 187 4.09 16.77 5.78
N GLU A 188 4.50 15.90 6.72
CA GLU A 188 5.57 16.19 7.67
C GLU A 188 6.94 16.31 6.96
N GLN A 189 7.29 15.32 6.13
CA GLN A 189 8.56 15.25 5.41
C GLN A 189 8.72 16.36 4.36
N MET A 190 7.61 16.86 3.80
CA MET A 190 7.60 17.97 2.85
C MET A 190 7.41 19.35 3.52
N GLY A 191 7.69 19.45 4.81
CA GLY A 191 7.71 20.71 5.54
C GLY A 191 6.32 21.34 5.77
N GLY A 192 5.26 20.53 5.89
CA GLY A 192 3.89 20.98 6.11
C GLY A 192 3.15 21.32 4.81
N LYS A 193 3.59 20.74 3.70
CA LYS A 193 2.94 20.89 2.39
C LYS A 193 2.73 19.49 1.80
N LEU A 194 1.69 19.33 1.00
CA LEU A 194 1.48 18.12 0.22
C LEU A 194 2.15 18.22 -1.16
N PRO A 195 2.47 17.10 -1.83
CA PRO A 195 2.88 17.11 -3.24
C PRO A 195 1.72 17.55 -4.14
N ASP A 196 2.01 17.86 -5.38
CA ASP A 196 0.98 18.19 -6.37
C ASP A 196 0.35 16.93 -6.98
N VAL A 197 1.15 15.85 -7.08
CA VAL A 197 0.73 14.56 -7.66
C VAL A 197 1.28 13.41 -6.81
N ILE A 198 0.45 12.38 -6.63
CA ILE A 198 0.86 11.09 -6.04
C ILE A 198 0.51 9.99 -7.04
N ILE A 199 1.51 9.19 -7.44
CA ILE A 199 1.29 7.97 -8.23
C ILE A 199 1.39 6.77 -7.28
N TYR A 200 0.30 5.98 -7.22
CA TYR A 200 0.17 4.87 -6.29
C TYR A 200 -0.19 3.57 -7.00
N PRO A 201 0.61 2.48 -6.81
CA PRO A 201 0.30 1.18 -7.39
C PRO A 201 -0.93 0.58 -6.72
N THR A 202 -1.93 0.23 -7.52
CA THR A 202 -3.28 -0.01 -6.99
C THR A 202 -3.81 -1.40 -7.36
N GLY A 203 -3.70 -2.34 -6.42
CA GLY A 203 -4.49 -3.57 -6.44
C GLY A 203 -5.81 -3.34 -5.68
N GLY A 204 -5.89 -3.76 -4.41
CA GLY A 204 -7.06 -3.52 -3.55
C GLY A 204 -7.25 -2.06 -3.08
N GLY A 205 -6.36 -1.13 -3.43
CA GLY A 205 -6.48 0.32 -3.24
C GLY A 205 -6.45 0.84 -1.79
N VAL A 206 -6.20 -0.01 -0.81
CA VAL A 206 -6.32 0.37 0.62
C VAL A 206 -5.39 1.51 1.03
N GLY A 207 -4.20 1.61 0.41
CA GLY A 207 -3.28 2.71 0.67
C GLY A 207 -3.77 4.04 0.10
N LEU A 208 -4.29 4.04 -1.13
CA LEU A 208 -4.89 5.21 -1.77
C LEU A 208 -6.11 5.69 -0.97
N ILE A 209 -7.03 4.78 -0.65
CA ILE A 209 -8.22 5.08 0.19
C ILE A 209 -7.78 5.67 1.54
N GLY A 210 -6.76 5.08 2.18
CA GLY A 210 -6.20 5.58 3.43
C GLY A 210 -5.64 7.00 3.31
N MET A 211 -4.89 7.30 2.25
CA MET A 211 -4.36 8.65 2.03
C MET A 211 -5.47 9.67 1.76
N CYS A 212 -6.50 9.33 0.98
CA CYS A 212 -7.65 10.21 0.78
C CYS A 212 -8.34 10.53 2.11
N LYS A 213 -8.58 9.51 2.95
CA LYS A 213 -9.10 9.71 4.32
C LYS A 213 -8.21 10.63 5.17
N ALA A 214 -6.89 10.44 5.11
CA ALA A 214 -5.97 11.30 5.85
C ALA A 214 -6.04 12.76 5.40
N PHE A 215 -6.23 13.03 4.11
CA PHE A 215 -6.41 14.41 3.62
C PHE A 215 -7.68 15.06 4.19
N GLU A 216 -8.79 14.32 4.28
CA GLU A 216 -10.02 14.80 4.92
C GLU A 216 -9.80 15.08 6.42
N GLU A 217 -9.11 14.19 7.11
CA GLU A 217 -8.77 14.37 8.53
C GLU A 217 -7.86 15.59 8.75
N MET A 218 -6.82 15.74 7.93
CA MET A 218 -5.89 16.87 7.99
C MET A 218 -6.58 18.20 7.67
N GLU A 219 -7.51 18.24 6.72
CA GLU A 219 -8.30 19.44 6.46
C GLU A 219 -9.18 19.78 7.66
N THR A 220 -9.88 18.80 8.22
CA THR A 220 -10.74 18.98 9.40
C THR A 220 -9.95 19.48 10.61
N MET A 221 -8.68 19.05 10.76
CA MET A 221 -7.78 19.52 11.81
C MET A 221 -7.11 20.88 11.50
N GLY A 222 -7.33 21.44 10.31
CA GLY A 222 -6.73 22.70 9.88
C GLY A 222 -5.25 22.60 9.47
N TRP A 223 -4.74 21.41 9.18
CA TRP A 223 -3.35 21.22 8.74
C TRP A 223 -3.15 21.59 7.27
N ILE A 224 -4.16 21.38 6.46
CA ILE A 224 -4.18 21.68 5.02
C ILE A 224 -5.47 22.40 4.64
N GLY A 225 -5.45 23.07 3.49
CA GLY A 225 -6.66 23.62 2.87
C GLY A 225 -7.40 22.57 2.03
N LYS A 226 -8.29 23.03 1.16
CA LYS A 226 -9.11 22.17 0.29
C LYS A 226 -8.32 21.51 -0.85
N LYS A 227 -7.15 22.06 -1.24
CA LYS A 227 -6.35 21.51 -2.32
C LYS A 227 -5.78 20.15 -1.93
N ARG A 228 -6.01 19.14 -2.75
CA ARG A 228 -5.48 17.77 -2.60
C ARG A 228 -4.42 17.48 -3.66
N PRO A 229 -3.48 16.56 -3.42
CA PRO A 229 -2.71 15.97 -4.49
C PRO A 229 -3.62 15.29 -5.51
N ARG A 230 -3.31 15.41 -6.78
CA ARG A 230 -3.95 14.58 -7.81
C ARG A 230 -3.51 13.14 -7.60
N MET A 231 -4.46 12.25 -7.35
CA MET A 231 -4.18 10.83 -7.09
C MET A 231 -4.17 10.05 -8.40
N VAL A 232 -3.08 9.38 -8.70
CA VAL A 232 -2.93 8.58 -9.91
C VAL A 232 -2.88 7.09 -9.53
N VAL A 233 -3.77 6.31 -10.12
CA VAL A 233 -3.79 4.85 -10.06
C VAL A 233 -2.92 4.30 -11.16
N VAL A 234 -2.05 3.33 -10.82
CA VAL A 234 -1.40 2.48 -11.81
C VAL A 234 -1.71 1.01 -11.53
N GLN A 235 -2.08 0.28 -12.59
CA GLN A 235 -2.36 -1.16 -12.60
C GLN A 235 -1.53 -1.86 -13.68
N ALA A 236 -1.53 -3.19 -13.68
CA ALA A 236 -0.93 -3.99 -14.74
C ALA A 236 -1.92 -4.17 -15.91
N THR A 237 -1.45 -4.17 -17.15
CA THR A 237 -2.32 -4.42 -18.33
C THR A 237 -3.04 -5.77 -18.26
N GLY A 238 -2.45 -6.77 -17.61
CA GLY A 238 -3.07 -8.07 -17.38
C GLY A 238 -4.08 -8.12 -16.22
N CYS A 239 -4.26 -7.02 -15.47
CA CYS A 239 -5.28 -6.89 -14.41
C CYS A 239 -5.52 -5.41 -14.09
N ALA A 240 -6.41 -4.73 -14.85
CA ALA A 240 -6.63 -3.30 -14.78
C ALA A 240 -8.11 -2.88 -14.61
N PRO A 241 -8.89 -3.52 -13.69
CA PRO A 241 -10.33 -3.25 -13.58
C PRO A 241 -10.65 -1.81 -13.19
N ILE A 242 -9.79 -1.16 -12.37
CA ILE A 242 -10.00 0.24 -11.96
C ILE A 242 -9.72 1.20 -13.10
N VAL A 243 -8.70 0.92 -13.92
CA VAL A 243 -8.37 1.75 -15.10
C VAL A 243 -9.53 1.72 -16.09
N GLU A 244 -10.02 0.53 -16.43
CA GLU A 244 -11.15 0.36 -17.33
C GLU A 244 -12.43 1.06 -16.82
N ALA A 245 -12.76 0.90 -15.52
CA ALA A 245 -13.90 1.57 -14.92
C ALA A 245 -13.73 3.10 -14.87
N PHE A 246 -12.51 3.59 -14.68
CA PHE A 246 -12.21 5.03 -14.70
C PHE A 246 -12.43 5.61 -16.10
N GLU A 247 -11.93 4.96 -17.14
CA GLU A 247 -12.07 5.37 -18.55
C GLU A 247 -13.52 5.38 -19.01
N ARG A 248 -14.32 4.39 -18.58
CA ARG A 248 -15.76 4.31 -18.87
C ARG A 248 -16.62 5.26 -18.02
N GLY A 249 -16.05 6.00 -17.07
CA GLY A 249 -16.81 6.83 -16.15
C GLY A 249 -17.67 6.03 -15.14
N ALA A 250 -17.45 4.73 -15.01
CA ALA A 250 -18.25 3.85 -14.15
C ALA A 250 -18.00 4.11 -12.66
N LYS A 251 -19.02 3.92 -11.81
CA LYS A 251 -18.90 4.07 -10.35
C LYS A 251 -18.17 2.89 -9.70
N ASN A 252 -18.28 1.71 -10.27
CA ASN A 252 -17.68 0.46 -9.80
C ASN A 252 -16.92 -0.19 -10.93
N ALA A 253 -15.89 -0.96 -10.59
CA ALA A 253 -15.17 -1.78 -11.56
C ALA A 253 -15.89 -3.12 -11.77
N ASP A 254 -15.80 -3.70 -12.96
CA ASP A 254 -16.23 -5.07 -13.20
C ASP A 254 -15.17 -6.07 -12.74
N PHE A 255 -15.52 -7.34 -12.66
CA PHE A 255 -14.56 -8.41 -12.40
C PHE A 255 -13.64 -8.60 -13.61
N TRP A 256 -12.34 -8.68 -13.38
CA TRP A 256 -11.34 -8.89 -14.43
C TRP A 256 -11.07 -10.38 -14.63
N GLU A 257 -11.43 -10.88 -15.80
CA GLU A 257 -11.18 -12.28 -16.16
C GLU A 257 -9.71 -12.54 -16.48
N ASN A 258 -9.23 -13.76 -16.21
CA ASN A 258 -7.89 -14.22 -16.55
C ASN A 258 -6.75 -13.29 -16.07
N ALA A 259 -6.87 -12.74 -14.86
CA ALA A 259 -5.90 -11.82 -14.28
C ALA A 259 -4.50 -12.44 -14.20
N ALA A 260 -3.54 -11.83 -14.88
CA ALA A 260 -2.15 -12.27 -14.94
C ALA A 260 -1.19 -11.08 -14.91
N THR A 261 -0.21 -11.11 -14.00
CA THR A 261 0.90 -10.15 -13.92
C THR A 261 1.97 -10.67 -12.97
N ILE A 262 3.23 -10.30 -13.19
CA ILE A 262 4.34 -10.55 -12.26
C ILE A 262 4.20 -9.75 -10.96
N ALA A 263 3.50 -8.62 -11.00
CA ALA A 263 3.23 -7.75 -9.87
C ALA A 263 2.07 -8.32 -9.03
N SER A 264 2.33 -9.29 -8.16
CA SER A 264 1.31 -10.00 -7.37
C SER A 264 0.40 -9.06 -6.58
N GLY A 265 0.91 -7.92 -6.11
CA GLY A 265 0.15 -6.89 -5.41
C GLY A 265 -0.83 -6.11 -6.29
N LEU A 266 -0.69 -6.17 -7.63
CA LEU A 266 -1.61 -5.59 -8.60
C LEU A 266 -2.62 -6.62 -9.13
N ARG A 267 -2.39 -7.94 -8.93
CA ARG A 267 -3.30 -9.00 -9.38
C ARG A 267 -4.54 -9.09 -8.48
N VAL A 268 -5.41 -8.11 -8.59
CA VAL A 268 -6.66 -8.02 -7.83
C VAL A 268 -7.82 -7.83 -8.81
N PRO A 269 -8.46 -8.94 -9.24
CA PRO A 269 -9.53 -8.92 -10.25
C PRO A 269 -10.75 -8.08 -9.86
N LYS A 270 -11.02 -7.98 -8.56
CA LYS A 270 -12.11 -7.17 -8.00
C LYS A 270 -11.69 -6.60 -6.65
N ALA A 271 -11.57 -5.29 -6.57
CA ALA A 271 -11.30 -4.60 -5.31
C ALA A 271 -12.62 -4.33 -4.57
N LEU A 272 -12.72 -4.69 -3.29
CA LEU A 272 -13.91 -4.42 -2.46
C LEU A 272 -14.19 -2.92 -2.30
N GLY A 273 -13.16 -2.07 -2.40
CA GLY A 273 -13.25 -0.62 -2.28
C GLY A 273 -13.13 0.11 -3.61
N ASP A 274 -13.46 -0.50 -4.74
CA ASP A 274 -13.32 0.08 -6.08
C ASP A 274 -13.99 1.44 -6.21
N PHE A 275 -15.21 1.60 -5.69
CA PHE A 275 -15.94 2.87 -5.69
C PHE A 275 -15.23 3.98 -4.91
N LEU A 276 -14.54 3.66 -3.81
CA LEU A 276 -13.75 4.62 -3.04
C LEU A 276 -12.47 5.03 -3.78
N ILE A 277 -11.83 4.07 -4.49
CA ILE A 277 -10.67 4.35 -5.33
C ILE A 277 -11.08 5.30 -6.45
N LEU A 278 -12.13 4.96 -7.19
CA LEU A 278 -12.64 5.74 -8.32
C LEU A 278 -13.09 7.14 -7.90
N ALA A 279 -13.79 7.25 -6.76
CA ALA A 279 -14.17 8.54 -6.19
C ALA A 279 -12.94 9.39 -5.87
N GLY A 280 -11.98 8.85 -5.10
CA GLY A 280 -10.76 9.57 -4.71
C GLY A 280 -9.93 10.06 -5.91
N VAL A 281 -9.80 9.26 -6.97
CA VAL A 281 -9.10 9.66 -8.19
C VAL A 281 -9.84 10.80 -8.90
N ARG A 282 -11.16 10.70 -9.07
CA ARG A 282 -11.97 11.71 -9.75
C ARG A 282 -12.05 13.02 -9.00
N GLU A 283 -12.32 12.97 -7.69
CA GLU A 283 -12.43 14.15 -6.83
C GLU A 283 -11.13 14.96 -6.77
N THR A 284 -9.99 14.29 -6.93
CA THR A 284 -8.68 14.95 -6.95
C THR A 284 -8.24 15.41 -8.34
N GLY A 285 -9.03 15.18 -9.38
CA GLY A 285 -8.64 15.45 -10.77
C GLY A 285 -7.45 14.59 -11.21
N GLY A 286 -7.39 13.37 -10.69
CA GLY A 286 -6.34 12.40 -10.93
C GLY A 286 -6.46 11.68 -12.27
N ALA A 287 -5.72 10.57 -12.41
CA ALA A 287 -5.68 9.74 -13.60
C ALA A 287 -5.57 8.26 -13.25
N ALA A 288 -5.85 7.39 -14.19
CA ALA A 288 -5.64 5.95 -14.07
C ALA A 288 -4.93 5.43 -15.33
N LEU A 289 -3.90 4.59 -15.15
CA LEU A 289 -3.09 4.03 -16.23
C LEU A 289 -2.82 2.56 -16.00
N ALA A 290 -2.75 1.80 -17.09
CA ALA A 290 -2.23 0.44 -17.09
C ALA A 290 -0.84 0.40 -17.74
N VAL A 291 0.03 -0.46 -17.18
CA VAL A 291 1.40 -0.67 -17.66
C VAL A 291 1.67 -2.16 -17.77
N SER A 292 2.49 -2.57 -18.74
CA SER A 292 2.81 -3.97 -18.95
C SER A 292 3.90 -4.46 -17.98
N ASP A 293 3.97 -5.77 -17.78
CA ASP A 293 5.01 -6.42 -16.96
C ASP A 293 6.41 -6.10 -17.48
N ARG A 294 6.59 -6.06 -18.81
CA ARG A 294 7.85 -5.70 -19.43
C ARG A 294 8.26 -4.26 -19.10
N GLU A 295 7.34 -3.29 -19.23
CA GLU A 295 7.61 -1.90 -18.87
C GLU A 295 7.99 -1.77 -17.39
N MET A 296 7.32 -2.53 -16.49
CA MET A 296 7.64 -2.51 -15.06
C MET A 296 9.08 -3.00 -14.81
N LEU A 297 9.50 -4.09 -15.46
CA LEU A 297 10.85 -4.64 -15.30
C LEU A 297 11.92 -3.69 -15.85
N GLU A 298 11.70 -3.11 -17.03
CA GLU A 298 12.60 -2.11 -17.63
C GLU A 298 12.76 -0.87 -16.72
N ALA A 299 11.64 -0.31 -16.26
CA ALA A 299 11.64 0.84 -15.36
C ALA A 299 12.24 0.53 -13.98
N GLY A 300 12.07 -0.69 -13.49
CA GLY A 300 12.67 -1.12 -12.23
C GLY A 300 14.19 -1.28 -12.32
N LYS A 301 14.73 -1.79 -13.45
CA LYS A 301 16.18 -1.80 -13.72
C LYS A 301 16.73 -0.37 -13.76
N GLU A 302 16.02 0.52 -14.42
CA GLU A 302 16.40 1.93 -14.50
C GLU A 302 16.40 2.58 -13.11
N LEU A 303 15.34 2.39 -12.32
CA LEU A 303 15.25 2.91 -10.97
C LEU A 303 16.41 2.40 -10.09
N ALA A 304 16.75 1.13 -10.19
CA ALA A 304 17.86 0.55 -9.46
C ALA A 304 19.21 1.13 -9.89
N SER A 305 19.46 1.25 -11.19
CA SER A 305 20.74 1.73 -11.71
C SER A 305 20.95 3.25 -11.56
N GLN A 306 19.88 4.04 -11.57
CA GLN A 306 19.98 5.51 -11.48
C GLN A 306 19.83 6.04 -10.05
N GLU A 307 18.96 5.43 -9.24
CA GLU A 307 18.64 5.95 -7.90
C GLU A 307 19.03 4.98 -6.76
N GLY A 308 19.56 3.80 -7.09
CA GLY A 308 19.94 2.78 -6.10
C GLY A 308 18.76 2.14 -5.36
N ILE A 309 17.56 2.21 -5.93
CA ILE A 309 16.34 1.69 -5.30
C ILE A 309 15.90 0.40 -5.99
N PHE A 310 16.06 -0.75 -5.32
CA PHE A 310 15.59 -2.04 -5.82
C PHE A 310 14.12 -2.25 -5.45
N ALA A 311 13.24 -1.76 -6.31
CA ALA A 311 11.79 -1.73 -6.08
C ALA A 311 11.12 -3.06 -6.47
N ALA A 312 9.99 -3.35 -5.82
CA ALA A 312 9.04 -4.33 -6.35
C ALA A 312 8.47 -3.88 -7.71
N PRO A 313 8.00 -4.81 -8.57
CA PRO A 313 7.37 -4.45 -9.86
C PRO A 313 6.25 -3.41 -9.72
N GLU A 314 5.47 -3.47 -8.64
CA GLU A 314 4.45 -2.48 -8.31
C GLU A 314 5.03 -1.06 -8.16
N GLY A 315 6.18 -0.93 -7.49
CA GLY A 315 6.89 0.35 -7.36
C GLY A 315 7.40 0.85 -8.71
N ALA A 316 7.98 -0.04 -9.51
CA ALA A 316 8.46 0.26 -10.86
C ALA A 316 7.33 0.73 -11.80
N ALA A 317 6.12 0.19 -11.65
CA ALA A 317 4.94 0.62 -12.40
C ALA A 317 4.68 2.13 -12.27
N THR A 318 4.98 2.72 -11.11
CA THR A 318 4.78 4.16 -10.87
C THR A 318 5.74 5.02 -11.69
N VAL A 319 6.94 4.52 -11.98
CA VAL A 319 7.93 5.19 -12.84
C VAL A 319 7.43 5.25 -14.28
N VAL A 320 6.89 4.12 -14.79
CA VAL A 320 6.29 4.07 -16.13
C VAL A 320 5.13 5.05 -16.24
N ALA A 321 4.24 5.06 -15.24
CA ALA A 321 3.10 5.98 -15.23
C ALA A 321 3.56 7.45 -15.20
N ALA A 322 4.61 7.78 -14.44
CA ALA A 322 5.19 9.12 -14.41
C ALA A 322 5.73 9.54 -15.78
N ALA A 323 6.47 8.66 -16.47
CA ALA A 323 6.99 8.90 -17.81
C ALA A 323 5.85 9.20 -18.80
N LYS A 324 4.86 8.31 -18.88
CA LYS A 324 3.70 8.47 -19.79
C LYS A 324 2.91 9.76 -19.53
N LEU A 325 2.76 10.15 -18.26
CA LEU A 325 2.04 11.38 -17.89
C LEU A 325 2.87 12.65 -18.15
N ALA A 326 4.19 12.59 -17.98
CA ALA A 326 5.10 13.69 -18.31
C ALA A 326 5.15 13.93 -19.83
N GLU A 327 5.29 12.88 -20.64
CA GLU A 327 5.26 12.96 -22.11
C GLU A 327 3.96 13.59 -22.64
N ARG A 328 2.82 13.26 -22.02
CA ARG A 328 1.52 13.86 -22.36
C ARG A 328 1.36 15.30 -21.83
N GLY A 329 2.34 15.84 -21.14
CA GLY A 329 2.27 17.14 -20.50
C GLY A 329 1.22 17.25 -19.39
N TRP A 330 0.72 16.12 -18.87
CA TRP A 330 -0.25 16.10 -17.76
C TRP A 330 0.42 16.42 -16.42
N ILE A 331 1.67 15.99 -16.21
CA ILE A 331 2.52 16.44 -15.10
C ILE A 331 3.40 17.57 -15.62
N LYS A 332 3.43 18.68 -14.89
CA LYS A 332 4.24 19.85 -15.26
C LYS A 332 5.62 19.77 -14.62
N ARG A 333 6.65 20.27 -15.31
CA ARG A 333 8.07 20.22 -14.91
C ARG A 333 8.34 20.59 -13.46
N LYS A 334 7.70 21.63 -12.95
CA LYS A 334 7.90 22.18 -11.59
C LYS A 334 6.98 21.57 -10.52
N GLU A 335 6.08 20.67 -10.88
CA GLU A 335 5.21 20.02 -9.92
C GLU A 335 5.98 19.03 -9.05
N ARG A 336 5.62 18.96 -7.77
CA ARG A 336 6.16 17.98 -6.85
C ARG A 336 5.38 16.67 -7.02
N LEU A 337 6.07 15.67 -7.52
CA LEU A 337 5.55 14.33 -7.79
C LEU A 337 6.13 13.33 -6.79
N VAL A 338 5.29 12.54 -6.18
CA VAL A 338 5.70 11.41 -5.33
C VAL A 338 5.27 10.10 -5.95
N LEU A 339 6.24 9.23 -6.20
CA LEU A 339 6.04 7.83 -6.59
C LEU A 339 6.12 6.95 -5.34
N PHE A 340 5.18 6.03 -5.19
CA PHE A 340 5.24 5.06 -4.10
C PHE A 340 5.90 3.76 -4.53
N ASN A 341 7.09 3.47 -3.99
CA ASN A 341 7.62 2.11 -3.99
C ASN A 341 7.01 1.35 -2.81
N THR A 342 6.02 0.51 -3.07
CA THR A 342 5.23 -0.15 -2.02
C THR A 342 5.83 -1.44 -1.47
N GLY A 343 6.93 -1.93 -2.07
CA GLY A 343 7.61 -3.15 -1.64
C GLY A 343 9.04 -3.26 -2.14
N CYS A 344 9.81 -4.10 -1.47
CA CYS A 344 11.20 -4.38 -1.79
C CYS A 344 11.30 -5.38 -2.96
N GLY A 345 12.22 -5.17 -3.88
CA GLY A 345 12.49 -6.04 -5.03
C GLY A 345 12.92 -7.46 -4.65
N TYR A 346 13.59 -7.64 -3.53
CA TYR A 346 14.01 -8.98 -3.06
C TYR A 346 12.87 -9.97 -2.85
N LYS A 347 11.66 -9.49 -2.60
CA LYS A 347 10.45 -10.33 -2.49
C LYS A 347 9.93 -10.85 -3.85
N TYR A 348 10.50 -10.38 -4.93
CA TYR A 348 10.16 -10.70 -6.32
C TYR A 348 11.35 -11.28 -7.07
N ALA A 349 12.26 -11.97 -6.36
CA ALA A 349 13.51 -12.49 -6.91
C ALA A 349 13.31 -13.31 -8.20
N GLU A 350 12.28 -14.16 -8.26
CA GLU A 350 11.97 -14.96 -9.44
C GLU A 350 11.59 -14.09 -10.68
N ALA A 351 10.83 -13.02 -10.46
CA ALA A 351 10.47 -12.10 -11.54
C ALA A 351 11.69 -11.32 -12.04
N TRP A 352 12.55 -10.89 -11.10
CA TRP A 352 13.78 -10.19 -11.42
C TRP A 352 14.82 -11.09 -12.09
N ALA A 353 14.98 -12.36 -11.65
CA ALA A 353 15.88 -13.32 -12.29
C ALA A 353 15.54 -13.49 -13.77
N ARG A 354 14.27 -13.69 -14.12
CA ARG A 354 13.81 -13.76 -15.52
C ARG A 354 14.10 -12.50 -16.31
N ALA A 355 14.04 -11.32 -15.67
CA ALA A 355 14.28 -10.03 -16.33
C ALA A 355 15.76 -9.70 -16.57
N LEU A 356 16.64 -10.23 -15.71
CA LEU A 356 18.09 -9.98 -15.79
C LEU A 356 18.81 -10.94 -16.71
N GLY A 357 18.14 -11.98 -17.18
CA GLY A 357 18.70 -13.03 -18.02
C GLY A 357 19.37 -14.11 -17.19
N ASP A 358 18.99 -15.33 -17.43
CA ASP A 358 19.46 -16.61 -16.89
C ASP A 358 20.35 -16.63 -15.64
N TRP A 359 19.72 -17.00 -14.55
CA TRP A 359 20.38 -17.64 -13.42
C TRP A 359 20.15 -19.15 -13.52
#